data_89410868beffa1442a9b0e082ce094c9
#
_entry.id   89410868beffa1442a9b0e082ce094c9
#
_cell.length_a   1.000
_cell.length_b   1.000
_cell.length_c   1.000
_cell.angle_alpha   90.00
_cell.angle_beta   90.00
_cell.angle_gamma   90.00
#
_symmetry.space_group_name_H-M   'P 1'
#
loop_
_entity.id
_entity.type
_entity.pdbx_description
1 polymer ?
#
loop_
_entity_poly.entity_id
_entity_poly.type
_entity_poly.pdbx_seq_one_letter_code
_entity_poly.pdbx_strand_id
1 'polypeptide(L)'
;MESSGYFVYDEQYAHIDGVEKYRALLKDAGSGNFVEEVLDDIRERTLVNFLVKALTRFSLPDRIFITTDGYHYESVLRTVSERLGIRIRRQRCLFHVEKDLAHRISSANMESELDGAKRLVKYTFFQTAANLKKLGGNEPAVSRHVEGRTDGEVVEIMLHPIGNLYAGDAIIRNFLSFLRKYRKEVFLYLQDQDVEKTSDKAEQHFSIMSWLLKHRFETKEGLLRTSYWYHACLSTGT
;
A
#
# COMPACT_ATOMS: atom_id res chain seq x y z
N MET A 1 20.32 3.86 -8.89
CA MET A 1 19.49 4.96 -8.33
C MET A 1 19.63 4.93 -6.82
N GLU A 2 19.68 6.08 -6.17
CA GLU A 2 19.61 6.16 -4.71
C GLU A 2 18.25 5.67 -4.21
N SER A 3 18.24 5.10 -3.00
CA SER A 3 17.07 4.57 -2.37
C SER A 3 16.94 5.06 -0.94
N SER A 4 15.71 5.42 -0.54
CA SER A 4 15.36 5.68 0.86
C SER A 4 15.17 4.38 1.67
N GLY A 5 15.00 3.24 1.00
CA GLY A 5 14.61 1.97 1.60
C GLY A 5 13.09 1.81 1.81
N TYR A 6 12.29 2.81 1.44
CA TYR A 6 10.82 2.80 1.57
C TYR A 6 10.20 2.85 0.19
N PHE A 7 9.48 1.79 -0.17
CA PHE A 7 8.90 1.62 -1.49
C PHE A 7 7.39 1.50 -1.43
N VAL A 8 6.73 1.93 -2.50
CA VAL A 8 5.35 1.57 -2.81
C VAL A 8 5.34 0.76 -4.10
N TYR A 9 4.54 -0.28 -4.12
CA TYR A 9 4.32 -1.12 -5.28
C TYR A 9 2.83 -1.25 -5.56
N ASP A 10 2.46 -1.12 -6.83
CA ASP A 10 1.08 -1.26 -7.29
C ASP A 10 1.02 -1.64 -8.77
N GLU A 11 -0.13 -2.14 -9.24
CA GLU A 11 -0.41 -2.46 -10.63
C GLU A 11 -1.67 -1.76 -11.14
N GLN A 12 -1.64 -1.36 -12.38
CA GLN A 12 -2.78 -0.82 -13.10
C GLN A 12 -3.05 -1.60 -14.38
N TYR A 13 -4.31 -1.90 -14.64
CA TYR A 13 -4.73 -2.46 -15.93
C TYR A 13 -4.46 -1.47 -17.07
N ALA A 14 -3.95 -1.98 -18.18
CA ALA A 14 -3.75 -1.25 -19.42
C ALA A 14 -4.17 -2.12 -20.61
N HIS A 15 -4.72 -1.48 -21.64
CA HIS A 15 -5.00 -2.16 -22.90
C HIS A 15 -3.94 -1.75 -23.93
N ILE A 16 -3.22 -2.73 -24.46
CA ILE A 16 -2.19 -2.54 -25.47
C ILE A 16 -2.52 -3.45 -26.63
N ASP A 17 -2.72 -2.87 -27.79
CA ASP A 17 -3.16 -3.58 -29.00
C ASP A 17 -4.40 -4.46 -28.76
N GLY A 18 -5.35 -3.93 -27.98
CA GLY A 18 -6.60 -4.63 -27.65
C GLY A 18 -6.47 -5.75 -26.62
N VAL A 19 -5.25 -6.02 -26.11
CA VAL A 19 -4.97 -7.04 -25.11
C VAL A 19 -4.80 -6.43 -23.73
N GLU A 20 -5.42 -7.04 -22.74
CA GLU A 20 -5.25 -6.63 -21.33
C GLU A 20 -3.85 -6.95 -20.83
N LYS A 21 -3.19 -5.96 -20.27
CA LYS A 21 -1.85 -6.03 -19.68
C LYS A 21 -1.85 -5.33 -18.33
N TYR A 22 -0.73 -5.43 -17.61
CA TYR A 22 -0.57 -4.83 -16.29
C TYR A 22 0.63 -3.91 -16.30
N ARG A 23 0.41 -2.62 -15.98
CA ARG A 23 1.50 -1.69 -15.66
C ARG A 23 1.90 -1.94 -14.23
N ALA A 24 3.07 -2.47 -13.99
CA ALA A 24 3.64 -2.67 -12.67
C ALA A 24 4.61 -1.53 -12.34
N LEU A 25 4.43 -0.92 -11.17
CA LEU A 25 5.23 0.20 -10.71
C LEU A 25 5.85 -0.09 -9.35
N LEU A 26 7.16 0.03 -9.25
CA LEU A 26 7.89 0.12 -7.98
C LEU A 26 8.46 1.53 -7.86
N LYS A 27 8.04 2.29 -6.83
CA LYS A 27 8.47 3.67 -6.59
C LYS A 27 9.09 3.79 -5.21
N ASP A 28 10.28 4.37 -5.14
CA ASP A 28 10.89 4.78 -3.88
C ASP A 28 10.13 6.01 -3.32
N ALA A 29 9.61 5.88 -2.12
CA ALA A 29 8.72 6.88 -1.52
C ALA A 29 9.48 8.14 -1.07
N GLY A 30 10.76 8.02 -0.74
CA GLY A 30 11.60 9.14 -0.31
C GLY A 30 12.22 9.90 -1.47
N SER A 31 12.90 9.19 -2.38
CA SER A 31 13.59 9.84 -3.51
C SER A 31 12.67 10.15 -4.70
N GLY A 32 11.51 9.49 -4.80
CA GLY A 32 10.61 9.59 -5.94
C GLY A 32 11.06 8.79 -7.17
N ASN A 33 12.26 8.19 -7.15
CA ASN A 33 12.74 7.32 -8.22
C ASN A 33 11.81 6.12 -8.41
N PHE A 34 11.65 5.66 -9.63
CA PHE A 34 10.75 4.57 -9.93
C PHE A 34 11.25 3.64 -11.03
N VAL A 35 10.70 2.45 -11.05
CA VAL A 35 10.81 1.48 -12.14
C VAL A 35 9.40 1.05 -12.53
N GLU A 36 9.10 1.17 -13.81
CA GLU A 36 7.81 0.75 -14.39
C GLU A 36 8.06 -0.26 -15.50
N GLU A 37 7.19 -1.27 -15.58
CA GLU A 37 7.21 -2.28 -16.64
C GLU A 37 5.78 -2.71 -17.00
N VAL A 38 5.57 -3.10 -18.24
CA VAL A 38 4.30 -3.69 -18.69
C VAL A 38 4.42 -5.21 -18.69
N LEU A 39 3.66 -5.84 -17.81
CA LEU A 39 3.62 -7.28 -17.61
C LEU A 39 2.47 -7.90 -18.39
N ASP A 40 2.66 -9.14 -18.83
CA ASP A 40 1.62 -9.91 -19.50
C ASP A 40 0.63 -10.53 -18.50
N ASP A 41 1.08 -10.80 -17.28
CA ASP A 41 0.29 -11.31 -16.16
C ASP A 41 0.89 -10.88 -14.82
N ILE A 42 0.13 -11.08 -13.73
CA ILE A 42 0.53 -10.82 -12.36
C ILE A 42 0.72 -12.10 -11.54
N ARG A 43 1.14 -13.18 -12.19
CA ARG A 43 1.47 -14.44 -11.50
C ARG A 43 2.71 -14.26 -10.63
N GLU A 44 2.82 -15.06 -9.59
CA GLU A 44 3.92 -15.00 -8.62
C GLU A 44 5.30 -14.92 -9.30
N ARG A 45 5.56 -15.80 -10.28
CA ARG A 45 6.83 -15.82 -11.02
C ARG A 45 7.12 -14.51 -11.75
N THR A 46 6.10 -13.94 -12.40
CA THR A 46 6.20 -12.68 -13.15
C THR A 46 6.50 -11.52 -12.20
N LEU A 47 5.78 -11.46 -11.08
CA LEU A 47 5.97 -10.43 -10.06
C LEU A 47 7.34 -10.53 -9.38
N VAL A 48 7.79 -11.74 -9.03
CA VAL A 48 9.13 -11.96 -8.47
C VAL A 48 10.20 -11.48 -9.44
N ASN A 49 10.11 -11.82 -10.72
CA ASN A 49 11.09 -11.41 -11.72
C ASN A 49 11.10 -9.87 -11.91
N PHE A 50 9.92 -9.25 -11.96
CA PHE A 50 9.82 -7.80 -12.02
C PHE A 50 10.45 -7.14 -10.80
N LEU A 51 10.06 -7.55 -9.57
CA LEU A 51 10.55 -6.92 -8.34
C LEU A 51 12.05 -7.11 -8.15
N VAL A 52 12.61 -8.29 -8.43
CA VAL A 52 14.06 -8.50 -8.40
C VAL A 52 14.76 -7.57 -9.38
N LYS A 53 14.32 -7.52 -10.64
CA LYS A 53 14.87 -6.64 -11.67
C LYS A 53 14.73 -5.16 -11.30
N ALA A 54 13.59 -4.76 -10.74
CA ALA A 54 13.35 -3.38 -10.35
C ALA A 54 14.22 -2.97 -9.17
N LEU A 55 14.26 -3.77 -8.11
CA LEU A 55 15.02 -3.49 -6.89
C LEU A 55 16.53 -3.45 -7.15
N THR A 56 17.08 -4.30 -8.06
CA THR A 56 18.50 -4.27 -8.41
C THR A 56 18.95 -2.96 -9.08
N ARG A 57 18.03 -2.09 -9.49
CA ARG A 57 18.36 -0.75 -10.01
C ARG A 57 18.63 0.28 -8.92
N PHE A 58 18.35 -0.05 -7.68
CA PHE A 58 18.54 0.82 -6.53
C PHE A 58 19.73 0.37 -5.68
N SER A 59 20.40 1.33 -5.05
CA SER A 59 21.37 1.06 -3.98
C SER A 59 20.58 0.76 -2.69
N LEU A 60 20.36 -0.52 -2.42
CA LEU A 60 19.47 -0.97 -1.34
C LEU A 60 20.23 -1.09 -0.01
N PRO A 61 19.62 -0.68 1.11
CA PRO A 61 20.07 -1.06 2.44
C PRO A 61 19.73 -2.54 2.73
N ASP A 62 20.30 -3.09 3.82
CA ASP A 62 20.06 -4.48 4.25
C ASP A 62 18.59 -4.79 4.56
N ARG A 63 17.81 -3.76 4.84
CA ARG A 63 16.38 -3.85 5.11
C ARG A 63 15.62 -2.77 4.37
N ILE A 64 14.57 -3.18 3.68
CA ILE A 64 13.64 -2.29 3.00
C ILE A 64 12.20 -2.53 3.46
N PHE A 65 11.35 -1.55 3.19
CA PHE A 65 9.92 -1.59 3.44
C PHE A 65 9.18 -1.44 2.12
N ILE A 66 8.15 -2.27 1.91
CA ILE A 66 7.34 -2.19 0.68
C ILE A 66 5.86 -2.16 1.07
N THR A 67 5.18 -1.09 0.69
CA THR A 67 3.72 -1.00 0.79
C THR A 67 3.10 -1.57 -0.47
N THR A 68 2.20 -2.55 -0.30
CA THR A 68 1.47 -3.20 -1.41
C THR A 68 -0.01 -3.31 -1.06
N ASP A 69 -0.86 -3.44 -2.08
CA ASP A 69 -2.23 -3.92 -1.90
C ASP A 69 -2.27 -5.45 -1.68
N GLY A 70 -3.43 -6.05 -1.72
CA GLY A 70 -3.69 -7.49 -1.89
C GLY A 70 -3.05 -8.50 -0.95
N TYR A 71 -3.51 -9.75 -1.12
CA TYR A 71 -3.15 -10.88 -0.23
C TYR A 71 -1.97 -11.72 -0.75
N HIS A 72 -1.66 -11.64 -2.03
CA HIS A 72 -0.77 -12.60 -2.71
C HIS A 72 0.73 -12.26 -2.62
N TYR A 73 1.09 -11.12 -2.05
CA TYR A 73 2.48 -10.64 -2.06
C TYR A 73 3.38 -11.26 -1.00
N GLU A 74 2.87 -12.00 -0.03
CA GLU A 74 3.71 -12.58 1.04
C GLU A 74 4.73 -13.57 0.46
N SER A 75 4.30 -14.50 -0.40
CA SER A 75 5.19 -15.47 -1.05
C SER A 75 6.14 -14.78 -2.04
N VAL A 76 5.62 -13.82 -2.81
CA VAL A 76 6.41 -13.02 -3.75
C VAL A 76 7.54 -12.29 -3.03
N LEU A 77 7.24 -11.50 -2.00
CA LEU A 77 8.23 -10.70 -1.27
C LEU A 77 9.23 -11.58 -0.51
N ARG A 78 8.82 -12.74 0.01
CA ARG A 78 9.73 -13.71 0.61
C ARG A 78 10.74 -14.22 -0.42
N THR A 79 10.28 -14.65 -1.59
CA THR A 79 11.16 -15.12 -2.66
C THR A 79 12.10 -14.02 -3.18
N VAL A 80 11.62 -12.77 -3.28
CA VAL A 80 12.45 -11.61 -3.64
C VAL A 80 13.51 -11.35 -2.57
N SER A 81 13.14 -11.37 -1.29
CA SER A 81 14.03 -11.22 -0.14
C SER A 81 15.17 -12.25 -0.17
N GLU A 82 14.83 -13.53 -0.40
CA GLU A 82 15.80 -14.63 -0.51
C GLU A 82 16.76 -14.44 -1.68
N ARG A 83 16.25 -14.04 -2.88
CA ARG A 83 17.07 -13.86 -4.08
C ARG A 83 18.03 -12.67 -3.98
N LEU A 84 17.63 -11.61 -3.31
CA LEU A 84 18.44 -10.40 -3.18
C LEU A 84 19.31 -10.39 -1.93
N GLY A 85 19.11 -11.32 -0.99
CA GLY A 85 19.82 -11.37 0.29
C GLY A 85 19.51 -10.18 1.20
N ILE A 86 18.34 -9.53 1.06
CA ILE A 86 17.91 -8.38 1.84
C ILE A 86 16.68 -8.73 2.66
N ARG A 87 16.43 -8.00 3.74
CA ARG A 87 15.22 -8.14 4.55
C ARG A 87 14.13 -7.23 4.01
N ILE A 88 13.00 -7.81 3.59
CA ILE A 88 11.84 -7.05 3.15
C ILE A 88 10.75 -7.10 4.22
N ARG A 89 10.29 -5.95 4.68
CA ARG A 89 9.10 -5.81 5.53
C ARG A 89 7.95 -5.22 4.72
N ARG A 90 6.81 -5.86 4.81
CA ARG A 90 5.62 -5.46 4.08
C ARG A 90 4.70 -4.59 4.94
N GLN A 91 4.23 -3.48 4.39
CA GLN A 91 3.04 -2.76 4.83
C GLN A 91 1.89 -3.11 3.88
N ARG A 92 0.73 -3.50 4.41
CA ARG A 92 -0.49 -3.60 3.61
C ARG A 92 -1.10 -2.21 3.43
N CYS A 93 -1.46 -1.86 2.21
CA CYS A 93 -2.14 -0.62 1.91
C CYS A 93 -3.46 -0.51 2.71
N LEU A 94 -3.56 0.47 3.60
CA LEU A 94 -4.73 0.64 4.47
C LEU A 94 -5.99 0.99 3.69
N PHE A 95 -5.85 1.66 2.55
CA PHE A 95 -6.97 1.96 1.67
C PHE A 95 -7.61 0.67 1.13
N HIS A 96 -6.79 -0.30 0.69
CA HIS A 96 -7.28 -1.59 0.23
C HIS A 96 -7.86 -2.45 1.35
N VAL A 97 -7.30 -2.36 2.57
CA VAL A 97 -7.87 -3.02 3.75
C VAL A 97 -9.26 -2.45 4.10
N GLU A 98 -9.44 -1.13 4.04
CA GLU A 98 -10.75 -0.49 4.24
C GLU A 98 -11.74 -0.87 3.13
N LYS A 99 -11.29 -0.86 1.88
CA LYS A 99 -12.10 -1.23 0.71
C LYS A 99 -12.58 -2.69 0.78
N ASP A 100 -11.75 -3.61 1.28
CA ASP A 100 -12.15 -5.01 1.51
C ASP A 100 -13.31 -5.10 2.52
N LEU A 101 -13.26 -4.35 3.63
CA LEU A 101 -14.40 -4.27 4.56
C LEU A 101 -15.66 -3.72 3.89
N ALA A 102 -15.52 -2.62 3.15
CA ALA A 102 -16.66 -2.01 2.45
C ALA A 102 -17.29 -3.00 1.46
N HIS A 103 -16.49 -3.75 0.73
CA HIS A 103 -16.96 -4.79 -0.19
C HIS A 103 -17.70 -5.93 0.54
N ARG A 104 -17.19 -6.40 1.69
CA ARG A 104 -17.85 -7.44 2.50
C ARG A 104 -19.21 -6.99 3.01
N ILE A 105 -19.31 -5.74 3.47
CA ILE A 105 -20.55 -5.13 3.93
C ILE A 105 -21.56 -5.05 2.77
N SER A 106 -21.13 -4.56 1.62
CA SER A 106 -21.98 -4.43 0.43
C SER A 106 -22.44 -5.78 -0.09
N SER A 107 -21.55 -6.77 -0.15
CA SER A 107 -21.89 -8.12 -0.58
C SER A 107 -22.91 -8.81 0.35
N ALA A 108 -23.03 -8.37 1.59
CA ALA A 108 -24.00 -8.85 2.56
C ALA A 108 -25.29 -8.00 2.59
N ASN A 109 -25.39 -6.93 1.81
CA ASN A 109 -26.48 -5.93 1.82
C ASN A 109 -26.70 -5.29 3.20
N MET A 110 -25.62 -4.99 3.94
CA MET A 110 -25.63 -4.44 5.30
C MET A 110 -25.09 -3.02 5.38
N GLU A 111 -25.19 -2.24 4.30
CA GLU A 111 -24.63 -0.89 4.23
C GLU A 111 -25.25 0.05 5.26
N SER A 112 -26.57 -0.03 5.47
CA SER A 112 -27.28 0.83 6.42
C SER A 112 -26.90 0.53 7.87
N GLU A 113 -26.73 -0.74 8.21
CA GLU A 113 -26.42 -1.20 9.57
C GLU A 113 -24.94 -0.99 9.94
N LEU A 114 -24.05 -1.14 8.96
CA LEU A 114 -22.60 -1.16 9.19
C LEU A 114 -21.86 0.08 8.65
N ASP A 115 -22.57 1.11 8.16
CA ASP A 115 -21.93 2.35 7.72
C ASP A 115 -21.13 3.03 8.85
N GLY A 116 -21.64 2.99 10.07
CA GLY A 116 -20.91 3.45 11.25
C GLY A 116 -19.61 2.70 11.49
N ALA A 117 -19.58 1.38 11.26
CA ALA A 117 -18.36 0.58 11.37
C ALA A 117 -17.33 0.98 10.32
N LYS A 118 -17.75 1.19 9.06
CA LYS A 118 -16.85 1.69 7.99
C LYS A 118 -16.22 3.02 8.35
N ARG A 119 -17.02 3.98 8.82
CA ARG A 119 -16.53 5.31 9.23
C ARG A 119 -15.54 5.19 10.39
N LEU A 120 -15.82 4.33 11.37
CA LEU A 120 -14.94 4.12 12.52
C LEU A 120 -13.61 3.49 12.12
N VAL A 121 -13.61 2.50 11.22
CA VAL A 121 -12.40 1.91 10.65
C VAL A 121 -11.58 2.95 9.90
N LYS A 122 -12.22 3.72 9.02
CA LYS A 122 -11.57 4.82 8.29
C LYS A 122 -10.97 5.86 9.24
N TYR A 123 -11.71 6.26 10.27
CA TYR A 123 -11.21 7.15 11.31
C TYR A 123 -9.99 6.57 12.01
N THR A 124 -10.06 5.30 12.43
CA THR A 124 -8.96 4.61 13.12
C THR A 124 -7.70 4.54 12.26
N PHE A 125 -7.82 4.22 10.98
CA PHE A 125 -6.65 4.08 10.10
C PHE A 125 -6.03 5.41 9.70
N PHE A 126 -6.84 6.42 9.38
CA PHE A 126 -6.35 7.63 8.73
C PHE A 126 -6.30 8.84 9.66
N GLN A 127 -7.27 9.00 10.55
CA GLN A 127 -7.32 10.17 11.41
C GLN A 127 -6.49 10.03 12.68
N THR A 128 -6.48 8.87 13.31
CA THR A 128 -5.64 8.65 14.50
C THR A 128 -4.17 8.87 14.15
N ALA A 129 -3.74 8.40 12.97
CA ALA A 129 -2.39 8.59 12.49
C ALA A 129 -2.09 10.03 12.04
N ALA A 130 -3.06 10.75 11.44
CA ALA A 130 -2.90 12.16 11.09
C ALA A 130 -2.85 13.05 12.35
N ASN A 131 -3.60 12.68 13.39
CA ASN A 131 -3.55 13.36 14.67
C ASN A 131 -2.23 13.10 15.39
N LEU A 132 -1.66 11.92 15.32
CA LEU A 132 -0.32 11.63 15.83
C LEU A 132 0.77 12.47 15.11
N LYS A 133 0.61 12.74 13.80
CA LYS A 133 1.52 13.66 13.06
C LYS A 133 1.30 15.14 13.37
N LYS A 134 0.06 15.59 13.61
CA LYS A 134 -0.28 17.00 13.89
C LYS A 134 0.06 17.45 15.31
N LEU A 135 0.24 16.50 16.21
CA LEU A 135 0.43 16.78 17.64
C LEU A 135 1.93 16.87 18.05
N GLY A 136 2.83 17.00 17.08
CA GLY A 136 4.26 17.25 17.30
C GLY A 136 4.62 18.57 17.99
N GLY A 137 3.65 19.29 18.57
CA GLY A 137 3.87 20.53 19.35
C GLY A 137 3.32 20.50 20.77
N ASN A 138 2.31 19.69 21.04
CA ASN A 138 1.76 19.48 22.38
C ASN A 138 1.32 18.01 22.46
N GLU A 139 1.94 17.23 23.32
CA GLU A 139 1.70 15.79 23.48
C GLU A 139 0.22 15.45 23.56
N PRO A 140 -0.29 14.62 22.63
CA PRO A 140 -1.69 14.26 22.63
C PRO A 140 -2.02 13.23 23.70
N ALA A 141 -3.29 13.22 24.07
CA ALA A 141 -3.85 12.22 24.97
C ALA A 141 -3.58 10.76 24.51
N VAL A 142 -3.40 10.53 23.20
CA VAL A 142 -3.08 9.23 22.63
C VAL A 142 -1.62 8.84 22.87
N SER A 143 -0.65 9.76 22.79
CA SER A 143 0.76 9.42 23.08
C SER A 143 0.96 9.02 24.54
N ARG A 144 0.29 9.67 25.48
CA ARG A 144 0.32 9.27 26.91
C ARG A 144 -0.28 7.89 27.17
N HIS A 145 -1.24 7.45 26.33
CA HIS A 145 -1.84 6.11 26.42
C HIS A 145 -1.00 5.03 25.76
N VAL A 146 -0.01 5.43 24.94
CA VAL A 146 0.82 4.54 24.13
C VAL A 146 2.25 4.42 24.68
N GLU A 147 2.68 5.40 25.49
CA GLU A 147 4.01 5.42 26.09
C GLU A 147 4.25 4.17 26.95
N GLY A 148 5.34 3.44 26.66
CA GLY A 148 5.70 2.20 27.33
C GLY A 148 4.90 0.96 26.93
N ARG A 149 4.01 1.04 25.93
CA ARG A 149 3.22 -0.10 25.44
C ARG A 149 3.88 -0.76 24.23
N THR A 150 3.64 -2.07 24.10
CA THR A 150 4.02 -2.82 22.90
C THR A 150 3.10 -2.45 21.74
N ASP A 151 3.60 -2.62 20.49
CA ASP A 151 2.79 -2.39 19.29
C ASP A 151 1.48 -3.19 19.28
N GLY A 152 1.50 -4.39 19.87
CA GLY A 152 0.31 -5.22 19.99
C GLY A 152 -0.77 -4.58 20.89
N GLU A 153 -0.38 -3.96 22.00
CA GLU A 153 -1.30 -3.26 22.90
C GLU A 153 -1.86 -1.98 22.25
N VAL A 154 -1.03 -1.26 21.49
CA VAL A 154 -1.48 -0.09 20.73
C VAL A 154 -2.55 -0.48 19.71
N VAL A 155 -2.31 -1.55 18.96
CA VAL A 155 -3.28 -2.07 17.97
C VAL A 155 -4.58 -2.47 18.66
N GLU A 156 -4.53 -3.18 19.80
CA GLU A 156 -5.77 -3.56 20.51
C GLU A 156 -6.54 -2.34 21.03
N ILE A 157 -5.85 -1.29 21.51
CA ILE A 157 -6.50 -0.03 21.89
C ILE A 157 -7.20 0.62 20.68
N MET A 158 -6.55 0.63 19.52
CA MET A 158 -7.13 1.18 18.29
C MET A 158 -8.36 0.40 17.82
N LEU A 159 -8.36 -0.92 17.97
CA LEU A 159 -9.45 -1.79 17.51
C LEU A 159 -10.59 -1.94 18.53
N HIS A 160 -10.34 -1.61 19.80
CA HIS A 160 -11.29 -1.78 20.89
C HIS A 160 -12.66 -1.10 20.64
N PRO A 161 -12.76 0.18 20.19
CA PRO A 161 -14.05 0.81 19.94
C PRO A 161 -14.87 0.08 18.87
N ILE A 162 -14.21 -0.41 17.81
CA ILE A 162 -14.86 -1.15 16.73
C ILE A 162 -15.41 -2.47 17.27
N GLY A 163 -14.59 -3.20 18.04
CA GLY A 163 -14.97 -4.48 18.63
C GLY A 163 -16.13 -4.36 19.62
N ASN A 164 -16.16 -3.32 20.45
CA ASN A 164 -17.23 -3.13 21.43
C ASN A 164 -18.57 -2.74 20.79
N LEU A 165 -18.55 -1.78 19.85
CA LEU A 165 -19.76 -1.30 19.23
C LEU A 165 -20.41 -2.32 18.29
N TYR A 166 -19.63 -3.23 17.72
CA TYR A 166 -20.09 -4.20 16.72
C TYR A 166 -19.77 -5.65 17.09
N ALA A 167 -19.70 -5.96 18.39
CA ALA A 167 -19.32 -7.29 18.92
C ALA A 167 -20.21 -8.43 18.39
N GLY A 168 -21.49 -8.15 18.15
CA GLY A 168 -22.48 -9.11 17.64
C GLY A 168 -22.35 -9.42 16.15
N ASP A 169 -21.68 -8.57 15.38
CA ASP A 169 -21.64 -8.69 13.93
C ASP A 169 -20.52 -9.62 13.44
N ALA A 170 -20.88 -10.58 12.57
CA ALA A 170 -19.94 -11.59 12.07
C ALA A 170 -18.92 -11.02 11.08
N ILE A 171 -19.31 -10.04 10.24
CA ILE A 171 -18.44 -9.41 9.25
C ILE A 171 -17.35 -8.65 9.98
N ILE A 172 -17.73 -7.86 10.99
CA ILE A 172 -16.82 -7.07 11.79
C ILE A 172 -15.90 -7.97 12.62
N ARG A 173 -16.40 -9.02 13.26
CA ARG A 173 -15.54 -9.99 13.98
C ARG A 173 -14.50 -10.63 13.08
N ASN A 174 -14.91 -11.05 11.88
CA ASN A 174 -13.98 -11.65 10.90
C ASN A 174 -12.94 -10.63 10.43
N PHE A 175 -13.34 -9.38 10.20
CA PHE A 175 -12.44 -8.31 9.84
C PHE A 175 -11.43 -8.00 10.95
N LEU A 176 -11.87 -7.90 12.20
CA LEU A 176 -10.97 -7.70 13.35
C LEU A 176 -10.01 -8.88 13.55
N SER A 177 -10.48 -10.11 13.33
CA SER A 177 -9.62 -11.30 13.36
C SER A 177 -8.55 -11.24 12.28
N PHE A 178 -8.91 -10.77 11.07
CA PHE A 178 -7.95 -10.52 10.00
C PHE A 178 -6.93 -9.45 10.40
N LEU A 179 -7.33 -8.32 10.94
CA LEU A 179 -6.43 -7.25 11.38
C LEU A 179 -5.45 -7.73 12.46
N ARG A 180 -5.91 -8.54 13.42
CA ARG A 180 -5.07 -9.14 14.45
C ARG A 180 -4.06 -10.14 13.87
N LYS A 181 -4.52 -11.00 12.97
CA LYS A 181 -3.66 -11.99 12.30
C LYS A 181 -2.51 -11.31 11.54
N TYR A 182 -2.82 -10.25 10.80
CA TYR A 182 -1.86 -9.54 9.94
C TYR A 182 -1.35 -8.23 10.56
N ARG A 183 -1.44 -8.07 11.89
CA ARG A 183 -1.10 -6.81 12.58
C ARG A 183 0.29 -6.28 12.25
N LYS A 184 1.28 -7.17 12.06
CA LYS A 184 2.67 -6.77 11.72
C LYS A 184 2.81 -6.17 10.33
N GLU A 185 1.86 -6.42 9.44
CA GLU A 185 1.82 -5.89 8.08
C GLU A 185 0.84 -4.72 7.92
N VAL A 186 -0.28 -4.75 8.66
CA VAL A 186 -1.29 -3.69 8.59
C VAL A 186 -0.86 -2.44 9.36
N PHE A 187 -0.18 -2.63 10.50
CA PHE A 187 0.21 -1.55 11.40
C PHE A 187 1.72 -1.32 11.48
N LEU A 188 2.47 -1.71 10.45
CA LEU A 188 3.91 -1.51 10.38
C LEU A 188 4.30 -0.03 10.46
N TYR A 189 3.51 0.85 9.86
CA TYR A 189 3.69 2.30 9.90
C TYR A 189 3.67 2.92 11.30
N LEU A 190 3.16 2.21 12.32
CA LEU A 190 3.22 2.66 13.71
C LEU A 190 4.63 2.50 14.30
N GLN A 191 5.42 1.54 13.78
CA GLN A 191 6.79 1.28 14.21
C GLN A 191 7.79 2.19 13.49
N ASP A 192 7.45 2.62 12.28
CA ASP A 192 8.33 3.42 11.43
C ASP A 192 7.47 4.39 10.62
N GLN A 193 7.59 5.68 10.95
CA GLN A 193 6.77 6.76 10.38
C GLN A 193 7.05 7.05 8.90
N ASP A 194 8.20 6.59 8.38
CA ASP A 194 8.57 6.76 6.99
C ASP A 194 7.94 5.68 6.09
N VAL A 195 7.37 4.64 6.70
CA VAL A 195 6.59 3.63 5.98
C VAL A 195 5.28 4.23 5.48
N GLU A 196 5.08 4.17 4.17
CA GLU A 196 3.84 4.61 3.55
C GLU A 196 2.67 3.71 3.97
N LYS A 197 1.58 4.32 4.41
CA LYS A 197 0.36 3.61 4.85
C LYS A 197 -0.45 3.07 3.70
N THR A 198 -0.34 3.75 2.55
CA THR A 198 -1.13 3.49 1.36
C THR A 198 -0.24 3.42 0.14
N SER A 199 -0.76 2.88 -0.96
CA SER A 199 -0.12 2.93 -2.27
C SER A 199 -0.39 4.24 -3.03
N ASP A 200 -0.89 5.28 -2.37
CA ASP A 200 -1.29 6.56 -3.00
C ASP A 200 -0.21 7.15 -3.91
N LYS A 201 1.07 7.01 -3.56
CA LYS A 201 2.18 7.49 -4.41
C LYS A 201 2.27 6.74 -5.75
N ALA A 202 1.88 5.48 -5.79
CA ALA A 202 1.78 4.71 -7.02
C ALA A 202 0.49 5.07 -7.78
N GLU A 203 -0.64 5.19 -7.07
CA GLU A 203 -1.91 5.63 -7.66
C GLU A 203 -1.79 7.04 -8.27
N GLN A 204 -1.12 7.98 -7.59
CA GLN A 204 -0.82 9.31 -8.13
C GLN A 204 0.02 9.22 -9.39
N HIS A 205 1.04 8.36 -9.42
CA HIS A 205 1.85 8.13 -10.62
C HIS A 205 0.98 7.65 -11.78
N PHE A 206 0.11 6.68 -11.55
CA PHE A 206 -0.82 6.20 -12.58
C PHE A 206 -1.86 7.24 -12.97
N SER A 207 -2.40 8.03 -12.02
CA SER A 207 -3.44 9.01 -12.29
C SER A 207 -2.98 10.14 -13.20
N ILE A 208 -1.74 10.60 -13.06
CA ILE A 208 -1.11 11.59 -13.93
C ILE A 208 -1.17 11.14 -15.41
N MET A 209 -1.05 9.84 -15.62
CA MET A 209 -1.09 9.22 -16.95
C MET A 209 -2.49 8.76 -17.38
N SER A 210 -3.48 8.82 -16.50
CA SER A 210 -4.80 8.23 -16.75
C SER A 210 -5.51 8.82 -17.97
N TRP A 211 -5.28 10.10 -18.26
CA TRP A 211 -5.81 10.77 -19.45
C TRP A 211 -5.09 10.31 -20.72
N LEU A 212 -3.78 9.99 -20.66
CA LEU A 212 -3.02 9.44 -21.78
C LEU A 212 -3.44 7.99 -22.07
N LEU A 213 -3.82 7.24 -21.04
CA LEU A 213 -4.28 5.84 -21.18
C LEU A 213 -5.64 5.71 -21.89
N LYS A 214 -6.40 6.81 -22.03
CA LYS A 214 -7.57 6.84 -22.91
C LYS A 214 -7.18 6.70 -24.38
N HIS A 215 -5.92 6.98 -24.73
CA HIS A 215 -5.37 6.68 -26.04
C HIS A 215 -4.88 5.23 -26.06
N ARG A 216 -5.25 4.49 -27.10
CA ARG A 216 -4.81 3.11 -27.29
C ARG A 216 -3.33 3.13 -27.65
N PHE A 217 -2.51 2.52 -26.82
CA PHE A 217 -1.11 2.27 -27.17
C PHE A 217 -1.03 0.99 -28.01
N GLU A 218 -0.24 1.03 -29.08
CA GLU A 218 0.00 -0.13 -29.93
C GLU A 218 1.14 -1.00 -29.39
N THR A 219 2.05 -0.41 -28.60
CA THR A 219 3.21 -1.12 -28.07
C THR A 219 3.48 -0.81 -26.61
N LYS A 220 4.07 -1.79 -25.90
CA LYS A 220 4.55 -1.65 -24.50
C LYS A 220 5.60 -0.54 -24.39
N GLU A 221 6.53 -0.49 -25.35
CA GLU A 221 7.61 0.51 -25.42
C GLU A 221 7.06 1.92 -25.60
N GLY A 222 6.04 2.08 -26.43
CA GLY A 222 5.34 3.35 -26.63
C GLY A 222 4.73 3.87 -25.34
N LEU A 223 4.02 3.02 -24.60
CA LEU A 223 3.44 3.35 -23.31
C LEU A 223 4.53 3.76 -22.31
N LEU A 224 5.55 2.92 -22.10
CA LEU A 224 6.61 3.15 -21.13
C LEU A 224 7.42 4.41 -21.45
N ARG A 225 7.82 4.60 -22.73
CA ARG A 225 8.54 5.80 -23.16
C ARG A 225 7.75 7.07 -22.89
N THR A 226 6.44 7.04 -23.13
CA THR A 226 5.55 8.19 -22.85
C THR A 226 5.47 8.44 -21.34
N SER A 227 5.36 7.40 -20.52
CA SER A 227 5.34 7.50 -19.06
C SER A 227 6.63 8.14 -18.53
N TYR A 228 7.78 7.60 -18.89
CA TYR A 228 9.09 8.13 -18.46
C TYR A 228 9.33 9.57 -18.93
N TRP A 229 9.00 9.88 -20.17
CA TRP A 229 9.12 11.24 -20.70
C TRP A 229 8.25 12.23 -19.92
N TYR A 230 7.01 11.87 -19.66
CA TYR A 230 6.07 12.74 -18.93
C TYR A 230 6.55 13.01 -17.50
N HIS A 231 7.00 11.98 -16.78
CA HIS A 231 7.54 12.14 -15.44
C HIS A 231 8.84 12.95 -15.42
N ALA A 232 9.69 12.79 -16.43
CA ALA A 232 10.88 13.62 -16.58
C ALA A 232 10.52 15.11 -16.77
N CYS A 233 9.52 15.43 -17.59
CA CYS A 233 9.05 16.81 -17.79
C CYS A 233 8.50 17.42 -16.50
N LEU A 234 7.78 16.65 -15.67
CA LEU A 234 7.26 17.14 -14.39
C LEU A 234 8.37 17.41 -13.36
N SER A 235 9.44 16.60 -13.36
CA SER A 235 10.57 16.78 -12.45
C SER A 235 11.50 17.94 -12.82
N THR A 236 11.48 18.39 -14.07
CA THR A 236 12.29 19.53 -14.58
C THR A 236 11.53 20.84 -14.62
N GLY A 237 10.23 20.83 -14.39
CA GLY A 237 9.32 21.99 -14.47
C GLY A 237 9.17 22.79 -13.17
N THR A 238 10.26 22.92 -12.40
CA THR A 238 10.37 23.85 -11.24
C THR A 238 11.13 25.08 -11.62
#